data_d08d4718c5a8bfed7497a52125e6c518
#
_entry.id   d08d4718c5a8bfed7497a52125e6c518
#
_cell.length_a   1.000
_cell.length_b   1.000
_cell.length_c   1.000
_cell.angle_alpha   90.00
_cell.angle_beta   90.00
_cell.angle_gamma   90.00
#
_symmetry.space_group_name_H-M   'P 1'
#
loop_
_entity.id
_entity.type
_entity.pdbx_description
1 polymer ?
#
loop_
_entity_poly.entity_id
_entity_poly.type
_entity_poly.pdbx_seq_one_letter_code
_entity_poly.pdbx_strand_id
1 'polypeptide(L)'
;MPASVEEVVPLGERNDLQLALVRRPTKSIGDVILQPDSPHLIEGVIIEGVTHHPDDRGYFAELFRVGASKLTAGLAQCPTLQVSVAASYPGTIKALHYHFEQTDYWVPIQGMFQVVLCDLRINSNMHGAVNTIYLGLLRPWRLKIPPGVGHGYKVVGQDLAMLTYLTDRFYNPQDEGRLPYDHAFLNYDWELQHK
;
A
#
# COMPACT_ATOMS: atom_id res chain seq x y z
N MET A 1 28.87 -22.28 -5.94
CA MET A 1 28.81 -21.20 -4.95
C MET A 1 27.70 -21.58 -3.98
N PRO A 2 27.91 -21.59 -2.65
CA PRO A 2 26.79 -21.80 -1.73
C PRO A 2 25.77 -20.69 -1.95
N ALA A 3 24.49 -21.04 -2.01
CA ALA A 3 23.40 -20.06 -2.07
C ALA A 3 23.55 -19.13 -0.85
N SER A 4 23.58 -17.84 -1.08
CA SER A 4 23.56 -16.85 0.01
C SER A 4 22.30 -17.09 0.82
N VAL A 5 22.46 -17.40 2.11
CA VAL A 5 21.33 -17.49 3.04
C VAL A 5 20.68 -16.10 3.05
N GLU A 6 19.43 -16.02 2.61
CA GLU A 6 18.67 -14.77 2.70
C GLU A 6 18.53 -14.39 4.18
N GLU A 7 19.03 -13.22 4.54
CA GLU A 7 18.85 -12.69 5.88
C GLU A 7 17.41 -12.18 6.01
N VAL A 8 16.69 -12.67 7.01
CA VAL A 8 15.31 -12.29 7.28
C VAL A 8 15.14 -11.85 8.75
N VAL A 9 14.26 -10.88 8.96
CA VAL A 9 13.79 -10.48 10.30
C VAL A 9 12.37 -10.99 10.47
N PRO A 10 12.12 -11.96 11.37
CA PRO A 10 10.77 -12.40 11.69
C PRO A 10 9.93 -11.23 12.25
N LEU A 11 8.69 -11.10 11.78
CA LEU A 11 7.75 -10.06 12.23
C LEU A 11 6.58 -10.62 13.04
N GLY A 12 6.42 -11.94 13.04
CA GLY A 12 5.40 -12.66 13.79
C GLY A 12 4.56 -13.60 12.94
N GLU A 13 3.62 -14.25 13.63
CA GLU A 13 2.69 -15.21 13.04
C GLU A 13 1.31 -15.02 13.66
N ARG A 14 0.27 -15.10 12.84
CA ARG A 14 -1.13 -15.12 13.27
C ARG A 14 -2.00 -15.82 12.23
N ASN A 15 -2.89 -16.71 12.66
CA ASN A 15 -3.85 -17.42 11.79
C ASN A 15 -3.19 -18.02 10.53
N ASP A 16 -2.08 -18.75 10.70
CA ASP A 16 -1.26 -19.34 9.64
C ASP A 16 -0.57 -18.34 8.70
N LEU A 17 -0.69 -17.04 8.95
CA LEU A 17 0.05 -16.00 8.26
C LEU A 17 1.36 -15.70 8.98
N GLN A 18 2.47 -16.13 8.41
CA GLN A 18 3.82 -15.86 8.90
C GLN A 18 4.44 -14.72 8.10
N LEU A 19 4.96 -13.72 8.82
CA LEU A 19 5.55 -12.53 8.23
C LEU A 19 7.03 -12.39 8.58
N ALA A 20 7.83 -12.05 7.58
CA ALA A 20 9.22 -11.67 7.75
C ALA A 20 9.65 -10.62 6.73
N LEU A 21 10.58 -9.77 7.13
CA LEU A 21 11.22 -8.81 6.23
C LEU A 21 12.53 -9.40 5.71
N VAL A 22 12.64 -9.47 4.38
CA VAL A 22 13.85 -9.92 3.68
C VAL A 22 14.82 -8.76 3.53
N ARG A 23 16.12 -9.03 3.72
CA ARG A 23 17.17 -8.05 3.45
C ARG A 23 17.31 -7.78 1.96
N ARG A 24 17.08 -6.55 1.54
CA ARG A 24 17.35 -6.11 0.18
C ARG A 24 18.81 -5.70 0.04
N PRO A 25 19.56 -6.29 -0.93
CA PRO A 25 21.01 -6.07 -1.05
C PRO A 25 21.36 -4.65 -1.52
N THR A 26 20.47 -4.05 -2.30
CA THR A 26 20.69 -2.71 -2.89
C THR A 26 19.56 -1.76 -2.54
N LYS A 27 19.92 -0.48 -2.29
CA LYS A 27 18.95 0.58 -2.08
C LYS A 27 18.25 0.90 -3.40
N SER A 28 16.93 0.78 -3.44
CA SER A 28 16.12 1.05 -4.64
C SER A 28 14.65 1.25 -4.28
N ILE A 29 13.83 1.66 -5.25
CA ILE A 29 12.38 1.80 -5.10
C ILE A 29 11.58 0.53 -5.49
N GLY A 30 12.27 -0.57 -5.81
CA GLY A 30 11.61 -1.78 -6.29
C GLY A 30 10.99 -1.61 -7.68
N ASP A 31 9.99 -2.44 -7.98
CA ASP A 31 9.28 -2.38 -9.26
C ASP A 31 8.25 -1.25 -9.25
N VAL A 32 8.37 -0.33 -10.20
CA VAL A 32 7.40 0.77 -10.36
C VAL A 32 6.20 0.27 -11.16
N ILE A 33 5.03 0.30 -10.53
CA ILE A 33 3.78 -0.15 -11.14
C ILE A 33 3.18 0.99 -11.96
N LEU A 34 3.16 0.82 -13.27
CA LEU A 34 2.66 1.82 -14.22
C LEU A 34 1.25 1.53 -14.72
N GLN A 35 0.78 0.28 -14.54
CA GLN A 35 -0.54 -0.19 -15.00
C GLN A 35 -1.17 -1.08 -13.93
N PRO A 36 -2.51 -1.06 -13.77
CA PRO A 36 -3.23 -1.84 -12.75
C PRO A 36 -3.07 -3.36 -12.88
N ASP A 37 -2.82 -3.86 -14.08
CA ASP A 37 -2.67 -5.28 -14.42
C ASP A 37 -1.20 -5.71 -14.58
N SER A 38 -0.28 -4.96 -14.02
CA SER A 38 1.15 -5.27 -14.06
C SER A 38 1.44 -6.67 -13.50
N PRO A 39 2.21 -7.51 -14.22
CA PRO A 39 2.62 -8.83 -13.72
C PRO A 39 3.59 -8.75 -12.52
N HIS A 40 4.17 -7.58 -12.26
CA HIS A 40 5.04 -7.33 -11.12
C HIS A 40 4.28 -6.84 -9.88
N LEU A 41 2.96 -6.64 -9.98
CA LEU A 41 2.16 -6.22 -8.84
C LEU A 41 2.08 -7.36 -7.81
N ILE A 42 2.39 -7.05 -6.54
CA ILE A 42 2.35 -8.01 -5.43
C ILE A 42 0.99 -8.72 -5.40
N GLU A 43 1.01 -10.04 -5.31
CA GLU A 43 -0.18 -10.89 -5.34
C GLU A 43 -1.20 -10.49 -4.26
N GLY A 44 -2.47 -10.40 -4.65
CA GLY A 44 -3.57 -10.00 -3.78
C GLY A 44 -3.78 -8.48 -3.68
N VAL A 45 -2.81 -7.67 -4.07
CA VAL A 45 -3.02 -6.23 -4.29
C VAL A 45 -3.88 -6.03 -5.53
N ILE A 46 -4.85 -5.12 -5.44
CA ILE A 46 -5.72 -4.76 -6.57
C ILE A 46 -5.66 -3.26 -6.77
N ILE A 47 -5.52 -2.84 -8.02
CA ILE A 47 -5.58 -1.44 -8.44
C ILE A 47 -6.79 -1.27 -9.35
N GLU A 48 -7.58 -0.23 -9.09
CA GLU A 48 -8.66 0.19 -9.98
C GLU A 48 -8.63 1.70 -10.19
N GLY A 49 -9.02 2.13 -11.39
CA GLY A 49 -9.19 3.55 -11.69
C GLY A 49 -10.39 4.16 -10.95
N VAL A 50 -10.27 5.43 -10.59
CA VAL A 50 -11.38 6.26 -10.11
C VAL A 50 -11.75 7.23 -11.24
N THR A 51 -13.00 7.22 -11.67
CA THR A 51 -13.45 8.15 -12.71
C THR A 51 -13.77 9.50 -12.08
N HIS A 52 -13.12 10.53 -12.59
CA HIS A 52 -13.48 11.92 -12.30
C HIS A 52 -14.48 12.42 -13.35
N HIS A 53 -15.55 13.02 -12.89
CA HIS A 53 -16.56 13.69 -13.72
C HIS A 53 -16.40 15.20 -13.54
N PRO A 54 -15.54 15.86 -14.36
CA PRO A 54 -15.27 17.28 -14.21
C PRO A 54 -16.39 18.13 -14.82
N ASP A 55 -16.62 19.32 -14.24
CA ASP A 55 -17.42 20.39 -14.80
C ASP A 55 -16.75 21.76 -14.52
N ASP A 56 -17.44 22.86 -14.79
CA ASP A 56 -16.92 24.24 -14.59
C ASP A 56 -16.74 24.63 -13.10
N ARG A 57 -17.16 23.80 -12.16
CA ARG A 57 -17.09 24.04 -10.71
C ARG A 57 -16.09 23.10 -10.01
N GLY A 58 -15.58 22.07 -10.72
CA GLY A 58 -14.66 21.08 -10.15
C GLY A 58 -14.91 19.68 -10.72
N TYR A 59 -14.96 18.67 -9.87
CA TYR A 59 -15.28 17.31 -10.30
C TYR A 59 -16.08 16.55 -9.24
N PHE A 60 -16.89 15.60 -9.68
CA PHE A 60 -17.46 14.54 -8.85
C PHE A 60 -16.69 13.24 -9.07
N ALA A 61 -16.46 12.47 -8.02
CA ALA A 61 -15.89 11.13 -8.10
C ALA A 61 -16.52 10.19 -7.07
N GLU A 62 -16.87 8.98 -7.51
CA GLU A 62 -17.28 7.92 -6.61
C GLU A 62 -16.04 7.15 -6.13
N LEU A 63 -15.72 7.23 -4.85
CA LEU A 63 -14.51 6.63 -4.30
C LEU A 63 -14.65 5.11 -4.13
N PHE A 64 -15.76 4.68 -3.52
CA PHE A 64 -16.04 3.28 -3.27
C PHE A 64 -17.53 2.97 -3.45
N ARG A 65 -17.82 1.84 -4.09
CA ARG A 65 -19.14 1.19 -4.10
C ARG A 65 -18.96 -0.19 -3.54
N VAL A 66 -19.38 -0.39 -2.30
CA VAL A 66 -19.17 -1.65 -1.57
C VAL A 66 -19.82 -2.82 -2.30
N GLY A 67 -19.04 -3.88 -2.53
CA GLY A 67 -19.50 -5.10 -3.18
C GLY A 67 -19.67 -5.04 -4.70
N ALA A 68 -19.47 -3.88 -5.35
CA ALA A 68 -19.78 -3.69 -6.77
C ALA A 68 -18.57 -3.81 -7.71
N SER A 69 -17.35 -3.94 -7.22
CA SER A 69 -16.14 -4.11 -8.03
C SER A 69 -15.27 -5.25 -7.50
N LYS A 70 -14.31 -5.71 -8.31
CA LYS A 70 -13.33 -6.72 -7.88
C LYS A 70 -12.58 -6.27 -6.62
N LEU A 71 -12.22 -4.98 -6.55
CA LEU A 71 -11.54 -4.39 -5.41
C LEU A 71 -12.39 -4.46 -4.14
N THR A 72 -13.69 -4.16 -4.22
CA THR A 72 -14.59 -4.04 -3.07
C THR A 72 -15.49 -5.27 -2.84
N ALA A 73 -15.37 -6.33 -3.65
CA ALA A 73 -16.26 -7.50 -3.59
C ALA A 73 -16.34 -8.12 -2.19
N GLY A 74 -15.19 -8.24 -1.51
CA GLY A 74 -15.13 -8.83 -0.16
C GLY A 74 -15.79 -7.98 0.92
N LEU A 75 -15.96 -6.68 0.69
CA LEU A 75 -16.52 -5.76 1.70
C LEU A 75 -18.02 -5.96 1.91
N ALA A 76 -18.73 -6.56 0.97
CA ALA A 76 -20.18 -6.79 1.07
C ALA A 76 -20.56 -7.75 2.22
N GLN A 77 -19.63 -8.62 2.63
CA GLN A 77 -19.81 -9.58 3.72
C GLN A 77 -19.12 -9.15 5.02
N CYS A 78 -18.43 -8.01 5.03
CA CYS A 78 -17.74 -7.54 6.22
C CYS A 78 -18.75 -6.99 7.25
N PRO A 79 -18.72 -7.48 8.49
CA PRO A 79 -19.62 -6.99 9.54
C PRO A 79 -19.21 -5.58 10.03
N THR A 80 -18.00 -5.17 9.78
CA THR A 80 -17.43 -3.90 10.23
C THR A 80 -16.71 -3.21 9.09
N LEU A 81 -16.93 -1.91 8.96
CA LEU A 81 -16.19 -1.05 8.03
C LEU A 81 -15.83 0.25 8.77
N GLN A 82 -14.58 0.66 8.61
CA GLN A 82 -14.12 1.95 9.11
C GLN A 82 -13.65 2.80 7.93
N VAL A 83 -14.08 4.06 7.88
CA VAL A 83 -13.62 5.04 6.90
C VAL A 83 -12.88 6.14 7.63
N SER A 84 -11.68 6.42 7.16
CA SER A 84 -10.79 7.41 7.76
C SER A 84 -10.17 8.30 6.69
N VAL A 85 -9.67 9.46 7.10
CA VAL A 85 -8.89 10.35 6.25
C VAL A 85 -7.57 10.70 6.94
N ALA A 86 -6.48 10.68 6.18
CA ALA A 86 -5.19 11.20 6.61
C ALA A 86 -4.81 12.42 5.78
N ALA A 87 -4.68 13.57 6.42
CA ALA A 87 -4.07 14.76 5.83
C ALA A 87 -2.58 14.77 6.15
N SER A 88 -1.74 15.05 5.16
CA SER A 88 -0.29 15.01 5.31
C SER A 88 0.37 16.16 4.56
N TYR A 89 1.30 16.84 5.21
CA TYR A 89 2.09 17.91 4.60
C TYR A 89 3.06 17.38 3.54
N PRO A 90 3.51 18.23 2.61
CA PRO A 90 4.54 17.87 1.64
C PRO A 90 5.78 17.24 2.27
N GLY A 91 6.30 16.18 1.65
CA GLY A 91 7.47 15.45 2.12
C GLY A 91 7.22 14.50 3.30
N THR A 92 6.02 14.50 3.90
CA THR A 92 5.69 13.55 4.97
C THR A 92 5.84 12.11 4.50
N ILE A 93 6.56 11.30 5.29
CA ILE A 93 6.64 9.85 5.13
C ILE A 93 5.86 9.21 6.28
N LYS A 94 4.91 8.33 5.95
CA LYS A 94 4.24 7.44 6.88
C LYS A 94 4.45 6.00 6.40
N ALA A 95 5.36 5.28 7.02
CA ALA A 95 5.80 3.95 6.57
C ALA A 95 6.53 3.19 7.69
N LEU A 96 6.59 1.86 7.58
CA LEU A 96 5.64 0.97 6.94
C LEU A 96 4.73 0.40 8.01
N HIS A 97 3.46 0.26 7.69
CA HIS A 97 2.51 -0.50 8.51
C HIS A 97 2.27 -1.84 7.86
N TYR A 98 1.88 -2.84 8.62
CA TYR A 98 1.39 -4.12 8.12
C TYR A 98 0.38 -4.70 9.10
N HIS A 99 -0.52 -5.52 8.60
CA HIS A 99 -1.59 -6.15 9.37
C HIS A 99 -1.59 -7.65 9.14
N PHE A 100 -2.00 -8.41 10.15
CA PHE A 100 -2.20 -9.86 10.03
C PHE A 100 -3.60 -10.22 9.54
N GLU A 101 -4.58 -9.36 9.77
CA GLU A 101 -5.99 -9.66 9.49
C GLU A 101 -6.70 -8.54 8.70
N GLN A 102 -6.31 -7.27 8.89
CA GLN A 102 -6.97 -6.14 8.27
C GLN A 102 -6.57 -6.00 6.80
N THR A 103 -7.56 -5.72 5.95
CA THR A 103 -7.37 -5.28 4.57
C THR A 103 -7.58 -3.77 4.48
N ASP A 104 -6.65 -3.07 3.84
CA ASP A 104 -6.74 -1.63 3.59
C ASP A 104 -7.20 -1.33 2.16
N TYR A 105 -8.04 -0.32 2.03
CA TYR A 105 -8.52 0.18 0.74
C TYR A 105 -8.24 1.68 0.67
N TRP A 106 -7.27 2.08 -0.13
CA TRP A 106 -6.77 3.45 -0.20
C TRP A 106 -7.24 4.17 -1.45
N VAL A 107 -7.65 5.43 -1.30
CA VAL A 107 -7.94 6.33 -2.41
C VAL A 107 -7.51 7.76 -2.07
N PRO A 108 -6.54 8.33 -2.77
CA PRO A 108 -6.20 9.75 -2.63
C PRO A 108 -7.33 10.63 -3.16
N ILE A 109 -7.65 11.67 -2.42
CA ILE A 109 -8.63 12.69 -2.83
C ILE A 109 -8.00 14.06 -3.07
N GLN A 110 -6.73 14.25 -2.66
CA GLN A 110 -5.95 15.46 -2.90
C GLN A 110 -4.47 15.15 -2.91
N GLY A 111 -3.71 15.86 -3.72
CA GLY A 111 -2.25 15.74 -3.82
C GLY A 111 -1.79 14.47 -4.54
N MET A 112 -0.51 14.15 -4.38
CA MET A 112 0.15 12.99 -4.99
C MET A 112 0.93 12.22 -3.94
N PHE A 113 0.93 10.90 -4.05
CA PHE A 113 1.60 9.98 -3.15
C PHE A 113 2.53 9.05 -3.91
N GLN A 114 3.71 8.82 -3.37
CA GLN A 114 4.56 7.69 -3.68
C GLN A 114 4.24 6.61 -2.64
N VAL A 115 3.45 5.62 -3.03
CA VAL A 115 3.10 4.48 -2.19
C VAL A 115 4.14 3.39 -2.35
N VAL A 116 4.54 2.80 -1.23
CA VAL A 116 5.44 1.65 -1.15
C VAL A 116 4.66 0.47 -0.61
N LEU A 117 4.78 -0.66 -1.30
CA LEU A 117 4.28 -1.95 -0.85
C LEU A 117 5.44 -2.92 -0.73
N CYS A 118 5.43 -3.78 0.29
CA CYS A 118 6.43 -4.83 0.51
C CYS A 118 5.73 -6.14 0.87
N ASP A 119 5.97 -7.20 0.13
CA ASP A 119 5.41 -8.52 0.48
C ASP A 119 6.20 -9.14 1.62
N LEU A 120 5.58 -9.21 2.79
CA LEU A 120 6.18 -9.76 4.02
C LEU A 120 5.78 -11.23 4.26
N ARG A 121 4.91 -11.81 3.43
CA ARG A 121 4.34 -13.15 3.61
C ARG A 121 5.35 -14.22 3.20
N ILE A 122 5.83 -15.02 4.16
CA ILE A 122 6.87 -16.05 3.94
C ILE A 122 6.44 -17.07 2.88
N ASN A 123 5.15 -17.42 2.84
CA ASN A 123 4.61 -18.41 1.90
C ASN A 123 4.18 -17.82 0.56
N SER A 124 4.44 -16.54 0.31
CA SER A 124 4.18 -15.89 -0.99
C SER A 124 5.28 -16.19 -1.99
N ASN A 125 4.91 -16.44 -3.23
CA ASN A 125 5.87 -16.52 -4.33
C ASN A 125 6.59 -15.18 -4.61
N MET A 126 6.08 -14.10 -4.03
CA MET A 126 6.63 -12.74 -4.16
C MET A 126 7.22 -12.22 -2.83
N HIS A 127 7.50 -13.12 -1.86
CA HIS A 127 8.12 -12.73 -0.59
C HIS A 127 9.35 -11.83 -0.81
N GLY A 128 9.38 -10.67 -0.16
CA GLY A 128 10.45 -9.67 -0.29
C GLY A 128 10.32 -8.75 -1.51
N ALA A 129 9.34 -8.96 -2.40
CA ALA A 129 9.08 -8.03 -3.50
C ALA A 129 8.67 -6.66 -2.96
N VAL A 130 9.12 -5.61 -3.64
CA VAL A 130 8.77 -4.22 -3.31
C VAL A 130 8.21 -3.54 -4.54
N ASN A 131 7.03 -2.94 -4.39
CA ASN A 131 6.42 -2.12 -5.43
C ASN A 131 6.39 -0.65 -5.02
N THR A 132 6.58 0.22 -6.00
CA THR A 132 6.32 1.66 -5.90
C THR A 132 5.17 2.02 -6.81
N ILE A 133 4.18 2.74 -6.26
CA ILE A 133 3.00 3.19 -6.99
C ILE A 133 2.83 4.69 -6.78
N TYR A 134 2.85 5.46 -7.86
CA TYR A 134 2.51 6.89 -7.80
C TYR A 134 1.03 7.05 -8.08
N LEU A 135 0.27 7.57 -7.12
CA LEU A 135 -1.17 7.78 -7.25
C LEU A 135 -1.63 9.06 -6.57
N GLY A 136 -2.74 9.60 -7.01
CA GLY A 136 -3.27 10.89 -6.57
C GLY A 136 -4.12 11.54 -7.66
N LEU A 137 -4.29 12.85 -7.61
CA LEU A 137 -5.14 13.57 -8.58
C LEU A 137 -4.72 13.36 -10.04
N LEU A 138 -3.42 13.27 -10.32
CA LEU A 138 -2.91 13.05 -11.68
C LEU A 138 -2.95 11.59 -12.12
N ARG A 139 -3.12 10.66 -11.19
CA ARG A 139 -3.32 9.24 -11.44
C ARG A 139 -4.36 8.73 -10.45
N PRO A 140 -5.64 8.92 -10.75
CA PRO A 140 -6.74 8.64 -9.83
C PRO A 140 -7.00 7.14 -9.74
N TRP A 141 -6.16 6.48 -8.97
CA TRP A 141 -6.25 5.07 -8.65
C TRP A 141 -6.66 4.85 -7.21
N ARG A 142 -7.33 3.74 -6.97
CA ARG A 142 -7.59 3.18 -5.64
C ARG A 142 -6.94 1.82 -5.51
N LEU A 143 -6.48 1.51 -4.30
CA LEU A 143 -5.76 0.28 -3.98
C LEU A 143 -6.56 -0.56 -2.99
N LYS A 144 -6.49 -1.89 -3.14
CA LYS A 144 -6.73 -2.86 -2.07
C LYS A 144 -5.38 -3.45 -1.69
N ILE A 145 -5.07 -3.44 -0.39
CA ILE A 145 -3.83 -3.95 0.19
C ILE A 145 -4.21 -5.08 1.16
N PRO A 146 -3.88 -6.34 0.86
CA PRO A 146 -4.26 -7.48 1.71
C PRO A 146 -3.38 -7.58 2.96
N PRO A 147 -3.80 -8.36 3.97
CA PRO A 147 -2.97 -8.73 5.10
C PRO A 147 -1.59 -9.24 4.68
N GLY A 148 -0.57 -8.95 5.48
CA GLY A 148 0.81 -9.37 5.25
C GLY A 148 1.57 -8.58 4.19
N VAL A 149 0.94 -7.59 3.55
CA VAL A 149 1.65 -6.63 2.69
C VAL A 149 1.95 -5.36 3.47
N GLY A 150 3.23 -5.14 3.74
CA GLY A 150 3.71 -3.89 4.36
C GLY A 150 3.47 -2.72 3.42
N HIS A 151 2.99 -1.59 3.94
CA HIS A 151 2.59 -0.45 3.13
C HIS A 151 2.85 0.87 3.82
N GLY A 152 3.07 1.89 3.02
CA GLY A 152 3.31 3.24 3.47
C GLY A 152 3.40 4.20 2.29
N TYR A 153 3.62 5.48 2.59
CA TYR A 153 3.72 6.49 1.55
C TYR A 153 4.64 7.65 1.89
N LYS A 154 5.09 8.35 0.87
CA LYS A 154 5.65 9.69 0.90
C LYS A 154 4.72 10.63 0.14
N VAL A 155 4.43 11.79 0.69
CA VAL A 155 3.76 12.87 -0.04
C VAL A 155 4.75 13.48 -1.03
N VAL A 156 4.42 13.46 -2.32
CA VAL A 156 5.21 14.08 -3.38
C VAL A 156 4.50 15.33 -3.92
N GLY A 157 5.28 16.32 -4.30
CA GLY A 157 4.75 17.64 -4.67
C GLY A 157 4.79 18.64 -3.51
N GLN A 158 4.12 19.77 -3.65
CA GLN A 158 4.21 20.91 -2.72
C GLN A 158 2.89 21.21 -1.99
N ASP A 159 1.84 20.48 -2.30
CA ASP A 159 0.51 20.71 -1.72
C ASP A 159 0.22 19.70 -0.60
N LEU A 160 -0.70 20.09 0.29
CA LEU A 160 -1.30 19.17 1.25
C LEU A 160 -1.92 17.99 0.50
N ALA A 161 -1.61 16.78 0.94
CA ALA A 161 -2.20 15.57 0.39
C ALA A 161 -3.19 14.94 1.36
N MET A 162 -4.30 14.43 0.82
CA MET A 162 -5.36 13.78 1.59
C MET A 162 -5.62 12.39 1.02
N LEU A 163 -5.45 11.39 1.88
CA LEU A 163 -5.74 9.99 1.60
C LEU A 163 -6.97 9.57 2.38
N THR A 164 -8.02 9.18 1.68
CA THR A 164 -9.15 8.46 2.28
C THR A 164 -8.84 6.98 2.24
N TYR A 165 -9.07 6.28 3.34
CA TYR A 165 -8.92 4.84 3.40
C TYR A 165 -10.07 4.20 4.15
N LEU A 166 -10.46 3.04 3.67
CA LEU A 166 -11.47 2.19 4.24
C LEU A 166 -10.79 0.90 4.67
N THR A 167 -11.18 0.35 5.82
CA THR A 167 -10.70 -0.92 6.34
C THR A 167 -11.88 -1.86 6.61
N ASP A 168 -11.66 -3.15 6.42
CA ASP A 168 -12.67 -4.19 6.66
C ASP A 168 -12.81 -4.57 8.14
N ARG A 169 -12.01 -3.92 9.00
CA ARG A 169 -12.03 -4.08 10.47
C ARG A 169 -11.90 -2.72 11.14
N PHE A 170 -12.34 -2.63 12.39
CA PHE A 170 -12.01 -1.48 13.23
C PHE A 170 -10.54 -1.53 13.64
N TYR A 171 -9.96 -0.35 13.85
CA TYR A 171 -8.58 -0.24 14.32
C TYR A 171 -8.30 -1.12 15.54
N ASN A 172 -7.30 -1.96 15.41
CA ASN A 172 -6.82 -2.83 16.48
C ASN A 172 -5.28 -2.73 16.58
N PRO A 173 -4.73 -2.10 17.64
CA PRO A 173 -3.28 -1.94 17.79
C PRO A 173 -2.54 -3.28 17.95
N GLN A 174 -3.25 -4.37 18.26
CA GLN A 174 -2.64 -5.70 18.34
C GLN A 174 -2.52 -6.37 16.96
N ASP A 175 -3.27 -5.91 15.96
CA ASP A 175 -3.18 -6.39 14.58
C ASP A 175 -2.18 -5.60 13.74
N GLU A 176 -1.78 -4.40 14.19
CA GLU A 176 -0.85 -3.54 13.47
C GLU A 176 0.60 -3.78 13.91
N GLY A 177 1.47 -4.05 12.93
CA GLY A 177 2.92 -3.95 13.09
C GLY A 177 3.49 -2.75 12.34
N ARG A 178 4.69 -2.30 12.77
CA ARG A 178 5.36 -1.14 12.18
C ARG A 178 6.83 -1.42 11.93
N LEU A 179 7.32 -0.98 10.78
CA LEU A 179 8.73 -0.94 10.43
C LEU A 179 9.14 0.52 10.24
N PRO A 180 10.29 0.95 10.77
CA PRO A 180 10.84 2.27 10.49
C PRO A 180 10.98 2.49 8.97
N TYR A 181 10.68 3.71 8.50
CA TYR A 181 10.77 4.06 7.08
C TYR A 181 12.18 3.87 6.50
N ASP A 182 13.21 3.96 7.34
CA ASP A 182 14.63 3.81 7.05
C ASP A 182 15.19 2.44 7.48
N HIS A 183 14.33 1.45 7.71
CA HIS A 183 14.76 0.11 8.14
C HIS A 183 15.80 -0.46 7.16
N ALA A 184 16.99 -0.85 7.70
CA ALA A 184 18.14 -1.27 6.90
C ALA A 184 17.86 -2.46 5.97
N PHE A 185 16.96 -3.38 6.37
CA PHE A 185 16.58 -4.52 5.53
C PHE A 185 15.62 -4.11 4.40
N LEU A 186 14.70 -3.19 4.66
CA LEU A 186 13.83 -2.63 3.62
C LEU A 186 14.65 -1.94 2.54
N ASN A 187 15.70 -1.21 2.93
CA ASN A 187 16.65 -0.53 2.04
C ASN A 187 15.95 0.22 0.89
N TYR A 188 14.83 0.90 1.22
CA TYR A 188 14.04 1.65 0.26
C TYR A 188 14.59 3.05 0.07
N ASP A 189 14.66 3.51 -1.19
CA ASP A 189 15.16 4.83 -1.53
C ASP A 189 14.04 5.84 -1.69
N TRP A 190 13.71 6.55 -0.61
CA TRP A 190 12.67 7.56 -0.60
C TRP A 190 13.00 8.83 -1.42
N GLU A 191 14.25 9.01 -1.81
CA GLU A 191 14.71 10.19 -2.58
C GLU A 191 14.88 9.91 -4.06
N LEU A 192 14.93 8.64 -4.45
CA LEU A 192 15.04 8.27 -5.86
C LEU A 192 13.74 8.60 -6.60
N GLN A 193 13.88 9.36 -7.68
CA GLN A 193 12.79 9.64 -8.60
C GLN A 193 12.81 8.64 -9.76
N HIS A 194 11.64 8.11 -10.08
CA HIS A 194 11.46 7.32 -11.30
C HIS A 194 11.47 8.25 -12.51
N LYS A 195 12.36 7.96 -13.46
CA LYS A 195 12.49 8.70 -14.74
C LYS A 195 12.01 7.86 -15.89
#